data_969b58853134ea9241e55b6e9e8676f3
#
_entry.id   969b58853134ea9241e55b6e9e8676f3
#
_cell.length_a   1.000
_cell.length_b   1.000
_cell.length_c   1.000
_cell.angle_alpha   90.00
_cell.angle_beta   90.00
_cell.angle_gamma   90.00
#
_symmetry.space_group_name_H-M   'P 1'
#
loop_
_entity.id
_entity.type
_entity.pdbx_description
1 polymer ?
#
loop_
_entity_poly.entity_id
_entity_poly.type
_entity_poly.pdbx_seq_one_letter_code
_entity_poly.pdbx_strand_id
1 'polypeptide(L)'
;MKLIKSTLFISLSLIAAKGFAQYTDVINSNRPGASRSAFSVGTNVLQFEAGPYFINEKRTPAPSYEVEGFGVDFAARYGLLWEQLELNVEGTFQSDTKTYTSTIDAEDKRANFKFLTVGAKYLVFDPYKNAEEDKPNLYSWKANHKFKWKHLIPAVSVYAGVNYDTDKNPYTAVGIEGFSPKVMIATQNNFAGGFVFITNFIKDRIGTDQSDFQYILTLTHSFSPKWVIFAETQGIKSDFYADNLFRFGGAYLLSENFQLDTAMTLNTKDTPSVFGVNFGMSYRLDFHQDPYKEIDNGTSAKDEGQRRSRRNKNKKGDSDLINSKQKRETVDFN
;
A
#
# COMPACT_ATOMS: atom_id res chain seq x y z
N MET A 1 -24.59 -13.36 -27.55
CA MET A 1 -23.53 -12.48 -28.11
C MET A 1 -23.74 -10.98 -27.86
N LYS A 2 -24.95 -10.43 -27.85
CA LYS A 2 -25.18 -9.00 -27.55
C LYS A 2 -24.94 -8.63 -26.07
N LEU A 3 -25.30 -9.50 -25.12
CA LEU A 3 -25.05 -9.26 -23.67
C LEU A 3 -23.55 -9.20 -23.33
N ILE A 4 -22.75 -10.10 -23.90
CA ILE A 4 -21.29 -10.14 -23.64
C ILE A 4 -20.59 -8.86 -24.15
N LYS A 5 -21.02 -8.33 -25.29
CA LYS A 5 -20.50 -7.07 -25.83
C LYS A 5 -20.90 -5.86 -24.96
N SER A 6 -22.12 -5.86 -24.40
CA SER A 6 -22.58 -4.80 -23.51
C SER A 6 -21.86 -4.81 -22.17
N THR A 7 -21.61 -6.00 -21.60
CA THR A 7 -20.87 -6.14 -20.34
C THR A 7 -19.40 -5.74 -20.53
N LEU A 8 -18.79 -6.10 -21.66
CA LEU A 8 -17.41 -5.70 -21.97
C LEU A 8 -17.29 -4.17 -22.19
N PHE A 9 -18.31 -3.53 -22.78
CA PHE A 9 -18.32 -2.08 -22.98
C PHE A 9 -18.53 -1.30 -21.67
N ILE A 10 -19.34 -1.82 -20.75
CA ILE A 10 -19.56 -1.24 -19.42
C ILE A 10 -18.30 -1.42 -18.55
N SER A 11 -17.61 -2.56 -18.63
CA SER A 11 -16.32 -2.75 -17.93
C SER A 11 -15.21 -1.86 -18.48
N LEU A 12 -15.19 -1.62 -19.80
CA LEU A 12 -14.19 -0.75 -20.43
C LEU A 12 -14.46 0.75 -20.15
N SER A 13 -15.72 1.17 -19.98
CA SER A 13 -16.05 2.55 -19.62
C SER A 13 -15.79 2.88 -18.15
N LEU A 14 -15.79 1.90 -17.26
CA LEU A 14 -15.39 2.06 -15.86
C LEU A 14 -13.86 2.28 -15.70
N ILE A 15 -13.06 1.80 -16.68
CA ILE A 15 -11.61 2.00 -16.71
C ILE A 15 -11.23 3.42 -17.18
N ALA A 16 -12.12 4.12 -17.87
CA ALA A 16 -11.87 5.46 -18.42
C ALA A 16 -12.07 6.62 -17.42
N ALA A 17 -12.45 6.35 -16.17
CA ALA A 17 -12.43 7.37 -15.12
C ALA A 17 -10.98 7.75 -14.84
N LYS A 18 -10.53 8.92 -15.35
CA LYS A 18 -9.21 9.51 -15.01
C LYS A 18 -9.15 9.73 -13.50
N GLY A 19 -8.72 8.70 -12.79
CA GLY A 19 -8.40 8.78 -11.39
C GLY A 19 -6.99 9.31 -11.25
N PHE A 20 -6.79 10.48 -10.66
CA PHE A 20 -5.49 10.88 -10.16
C PHE A 20 -5.30 10.16 -8.82
N ALA A 21 -4.43 9.17 -8.73
CA ALA A 21 -3.96 8.64 -7.46
C ALA A 21 -2.93 9.62 -6.91
N GLN A 22 -2.81 9.66 -5.60
CA GLN A 22 -1.88 10.57 -4.96
C GLN A 22 -0.48 9.96 -4.98
N TYR A 23 0.42 10.52 -5.79
CA TYR A 23 1.85 10.24 -5.70
C TYR A 23 2.36 10.60 -4.29
N THR A 24 3.24 9.79 -3.72
CA THR A 24 3.88 10.06 -2.43
C THR A 24 5.34 10.40 -2.61
N ASP A 25 5.78 11.55 -2.06
CA ASP A 25 7.18 12.00 -2.12
C ASP A 25 8.13 11.04 -1.38
N VAL A 26 7.60 10.25 -0.46
CA VAL A 26 8.36 9.31 0.37
C VAL A 26 8.06 7.88 -0.05
N ILE A 27 9.07 7.01 0.00
CA ILE A 27 8.98 5.59 -0.32
C ILE A 27 7.85 4.91 0.46
N ASN A 28 7.00 4.17 -0.24
CA ASN A 28 5.94 3.33 0.32
C ASN A 28 6.34 1.86 0.19
N SER A 29 7.12 1.36 1.13
CA SER A 29 7.57 -0.03 1.15
C SER A 29 6.49 -0.96 1.71
N ASN A 30 6.40 -2.18 1.15
CA ASN A 30 5.63 -3.28 1.73
C ASN A 30 6.38 -3.96 2.89
N ARG A 31 7.68 -3.71 3.00
CA ARG A 31 8.52 -4.24 4.10
C ARG A 31 8.38 -3.39 5.38
N PRO A 32 8.64 -3.99 6.55
CA PRO A 32 9.17 -5.35 6.84
C PRO A 32 8.10 -6.43 6.99
N GLY A 33 6.81 -6.11 6.88
CA GLY A 33 5.71 -7.07 6.97
C GLY A 33 5.53 -7.94 5.69
N ALA A 34 4.48 -8.73 5.69
CA ALA A 34 4.02 -9.47 4.51
C ALA A 34 2.83 -8.80 3.81
N SER A 35 2.22 -7.79 4.44
CA SER A 35 1.08 -7.06 3.86
C SER A 35 1.50 -6.20 2.68
N ARG A 36 0.55 -6.03 1.77
CA ARG A 36 0.68 -5.16 0.59
C ARG A 36 -0.21 -3.94 0.76
N SER A 37 0.40 -2.76 0.59
CA SER A 37 -0.33 -1.49 0.55
C SER A 37 -1.38 -1.49 -0.57
N ALA A 38 -2.51 -0.83 -0.35
CA ALA A 38 -3.48 -0.59 -1.41
C ALA A 38 -2.96 0.39 -2.47
N PHE A 39 -2.07 1.32 -2.09
CA PHE A 39 -1.50 2.30 -3.01
C PHE A 39 -0.39 1.71 -3.87
N SER A 40 -0.30 2.19 -5.11
CA SER A 40 0.79 1.88 -6.05
C SER A 40 2.00 2.76 -5.76
N VAL A 41 3.15 2.39 -6.31
CA VAL A 41 4.39 3.18 -6.17
C VAL A 41 4.39 4.50 -6.96
N GLY A 42 3.40 4.72 -7.84
CA GLY A 42 3.32 5.89 -8.72
C GLY A 42 3.92 5.64 -10.10
N THR A 43 3.49 6.44 -11.08
CA THR A 43 3.91 6.30 -12.48
C THR A 43 5.40 6.59 -12.64
N ASN A 44 6.12 5.75 -13.41
CA ASN A 44 7.56 5.84 -13.65
C ASN A 44 8.43 5.73 -12.40
N VAL A 45 7.90 5.12 -11.33
CA VAL A 45 8.66 4.79 -10.12
C VAL A 45 9.04 3.32 -10.15
N LEU A 46 10.32 3.03 -9.95
CA LEU A 46 10.84 1.67 -9.82
C LEU A 46 11.36 1.49 -8.38
N GLN A 47 10.80 0.53 -7.66
CA GLN A 47 11.16 0.26 -6.27
C GLN A 47 11.66 -1.17 -6.12
N PHE A 48 12.80 -1.33 -5.46
CA PHE A 48 13.38 -2.62 -5.09
C PHE A 48 13.29 -2.80 -3.58
N GLU A 49 12.92 -4.00 -3.18
CA GLU A 49 12.84 -4.41 -1.79
C GLU A 49 13.60 -5.73 -1.63
N ALA A 50 14.48 -5.84 -0.67
CA ALA A 50 15.22 -7.06 -0.39
C ALA A 50 15.47 -7.22 1.11
N GLY A 51 15.47 -8.47 1.59
CA GLY A 51 15.76 -8.74 2.99
C GLY A 51 16.13 -10.17 3.26
N PRO A 52 17.36 -10.41 3.77
CA PRO A 52 17.71 -11.69 4.36
C PRO A 52 16.90 -11.95 5.63
N TYR A 53 16.60 -13.21 5.87
CA TYR A 53 15.97 -13.67 7.10
C TYR A 53 16.60 -14.97 7.58
N PHE A 54 16.54 -15.18 8.90
CA PHE A 54 16.87 -16.45 9.54
C PHE A 54 15.58 -17.09 10.03
N ILE A 55 15.48 -18.40 9.88
CA ILE A 55 14.32 -19.20 10.29
C ILE A 55 14.77 -20.37 11.14
N ASN A 56 14.06 -20.58 12.23
CA ASN A 56 14.08 -21.81 13.01
C ASN A 56 12.63 -22.31 13.12
N GLU A 57 12.42 -23.56 12.69
CA GLU A 57 11.12 -24.21 12.77
C GLU A 57 11.28 -25.55 13.46
N LYS A 58 10.46 -25.81 14.49
CA LYS A 58 10.53 -27.03 15.27
C LYS A 58 9.16 -27.66 15.39
N ARG A 59 9.07 -28.94 15.07
CA ARG A 59 7.83 -29.71 15.20
C ARG A 59 7.96 -30.80 16.25
N THR A 60 7.07 -30.76 17.21
CA THR A 60 6.83 -31.82 18.20
C THR A 60 5.30 -31.95 18.37
N PRO A 61 4.68 -33.14 18.58
CA PRO A 61 5.28 -34.47 18.59
C PRO A 61 5.54 -35.06 17.20
N ALA A 62 5.85 -36.36 17.15
CA ALA A 62 6.17 -37.07 15.93
C ALA A 62 5.16 -36.90 14.77
N PRO A 63 5.64 -36.82 13.50
CA PRO A 63 7.04 -36.87 13.10
C PRO A 63 7.76 -35.59 13.51
N SER A 64 8.71 -35.69 14.43
CA SER A 64 9.48 -34.56 14.94
C SER A 64 10.62 -34.19 14.01
N TYR A 65 10.79 -32.89 13.81
CA TYR A 65 11.89 -32.34 13.00
C TYR A 65 12.25 -30.94 13.47
N GLU A 66 13.44 -30.53 13.14
CA GLU A 66 13.93 -29.15 13.30
C GLU A 66 14.43 -28.66 11.94
N VAL A 67 14.11 -27.41 11.60
CA VAL A 67 14.56 -26.74 10.38
C VAL A 67 15.30 -25.49 10.79
N GLU A 68 16.55 -25.39 10.37
CA GLU A 68 17.37 -24.21 10.55
C GLU A 68 17.90 -23.72 9.20
N GLY A 69 17.81 -22.43 8.94
CA GLY A 69 18.27 -21.91 7.68
C GLY A 69 18.16 -20.41 7.55
N PHE A 70 18.49 -19.96 6.36
CA PHE A 70 18.36 -18.57 5.95
C PHE A 70 17.63 -18.49 4.61
N GLY A 71 17.06 -17.33 4.37
CA GLY A 71 16.46 -17.02 3.08
C GLY A 71 16.63 -15.55 2.74
N VAL A 72 16.18 -15.20 1.54
CA VAL A 72 16.14 -13.81 1.07
C VAL A 72 14.79 -13.57 0.41
N ASP A 73 14.05 -12.62 0.97
CA ASP A 73 12.87 -12.05 0.31
C ASP A 73 13.30 -10.96 -0.66
N PHE A 74 12.69 -10.90 -1.82
CA PHE A 74 12.93 -9.84 -2.78
C PHE A 74 11.65 -9.45 -3.50
N ALA A 75 11.54 -8.18 -3.86
CA ALA A 75 10.48 -7.67 -4.72
C ALA A 75 11.00 -6.52 -5.58
N ALA A 76 10.47 -6.43 -6.80
CA ALA A 76 10.61 -5.29 -7.69
C ALA A 76 9.21 -4.80 -8.07
N ARG A 77 8.95 -3.51 -7.90
CA ARG A 77 7.65 -2.88 -8.15
C ARG A 77 7.83 -1.72 -9.12
N TYR A 78 7.00 -1.65 -10.14
CA TYR A 78 7.07 -0.61 -11.16
C TYR A 78 5.70 -0.02 -11.45
N GLY A 79 5.56 1.30 -11.32
CA GLY A 79 4.35 2.03 -11.69
C GLY A 79 4.28 2.25 -13.20
N LEU A 80 3.29 1.64 -13.84
CA LEU A 80 3.15 1.60 -15.30
C LEU A 80 1.94 2.41 -15.76
N LEU A 81 2.12 3.29 -16.75
CA LEU A 81 1.09 4.04 -17.50
C LEU A 81 0.20 4.96 -16.65
N TRP A 82 -0.37 4.46 -15.55
CA TRP A 82 -1.29 5.18 -14.67
C TRP A 82 -0.82 5.06 -13.23
N GLU A 83 -1.04 6.08 -12.44
CA GLU A 83 -0.68 6.09 -11.02
C GLU A 83 -1.32 4.96 -10.20
N GLN A 84 -2.43 4.39 -10.70
CA GLN A 84 -3.14 3.29 -10.06
C GLN A 84 -2.56 1.91 -10.38
N LEU A 85 -1.78 1.79 -11.47
CA LEU A 85 -1.29 0.50 -11.97
C LEU A 85 0.15 0.24 -11.57
N GLU A 86 0.38 -0.87 -10.89
CA GLU A 86 1.68 -1.34 -10.47
C GLU A 86 1.91 -2.76 -10.97
N LEU A 87 3.03 -2.98 -11.64
CA LEU A 87 3.56 -4.31 -11.92
C LEU A 87 4.52 -4.71 -10.81
N ASN A 88 4.51 -5.98 -10.43
CA ASN A 88 5.45 -6.48 -9.45
C ASN A 88 5.99 -7.87 -9.81
N VAL A 89 7.21 -8.11 -9.36
CA VAL A 89 7.86 -9.42 -9.32
C VAL A 89 8.31 -9.61 -7.89
N GLU A 90 7.92 -10.69 -7.26
CA GLU A 90 8.26 -10.99 -5.87
C GLU A 90 8.62 -12.45 -5.69
N GLY A 91 9.50 -12.74 -4.76
CA GLY A 91 9.86 -14.11 -4.45
C GLY A 91 10.65 -14.24 -3.16
N THR A 92 10.78 -15.45 -2.71
CA THR A 92 11.58 -15.85 -1.56
C THR A 92 12.44 -17.03 -1.94
N PHE A 93 13.74 -16.87 -1.83
CA PHE A 93 14.70 -17.98 -1.89
C PHE A 93 15.05 -18.40 -0.48
N GLN A 94 15.05 -19.71 -0.20
CA GLN A 94 15.41 -20.28 1.11
C GLN A 94 16.40 -21.42 0.93
N SER A 95 17.36 -21.47 1.86
CA SER A 95 18.30 -22.57 2.03
C SER A 95 18.31 -23.00 3.49
N ASP A 96 17.95 -24.24 3.76
CA ASP A 96 17.84 -24.75 5.12
C ASP A 96 18.26 -26.21 5.22
N THR A 97 18.48 -26.66 6.45
CA THR A 97 18.70 -28.05 6.81
C THR A 97 17.52 -28.50 7.67
N LYS A 98 16.84 -29.55 7.26
CA LYS A 98 15.79 -30.22 8.01
C LYS A 98 16.32 -31.48 8.65
N THR A 99 16.39 -31.51 9.96
CA THR A 99 16.87 -32.63 10.76
C THR A 99 15.67 -33.35 11.36
N TYR A 100 15.54 -34.66 11.05
CA TYR A 100 14.49 -35.50 11.63
C TYR A 100 15.02 -36.14 12.92
N THR A 101 14.29 -35.92 14.04
CA THR A 101 14.72 -36.30 15.40
C THR A 101 13.97 -37.53 15.94
N SER A 102 13.44 -38.42 15.06
CA SER A 102 12.58 -39.54 15.54
C SER A 102 13.34 -40.80 15.94
N THR A 103 13.92 -41.55 15.03
CA THR A 103 14.58 -42.84 15.37
C THR A 103 15.97 -42.97 14.78
N ILE A 104 16.22 -42.27 13.69
CA ILE A 104 17.51 -42.10 13.04
C ILE A 104 17.60 -40.66 12.68
N ASP A 105 18.61 -39.95 13.17
CA ASP A 105 18.87 -38.58 12.82
C ASP A 105 19.24 -38.52 11.33
N ALA A 106 18.31 -38.06 10.52
CA ALA A 106 18.50 -37.87 9.09
C ALA A 106 18.43 -36.35 8.77
N GLU A 107 19.43 -35.87 8.06
CA GLU A 107 19.48 -34.50 7.59
C GLU A 107 19.08 -34.44 6.12
N ASP A 108 18.23 -33.45 5.81
CA ASP A 108 17.81 -33.12 4.44
C ASP A 108 18.17 -31.64 4.19
N LYS A 109 19.11 -31.40 3.28
CA LYS A 109 19.53 -30.05 2.89
C LYS A 109 18.70 -29.60 1.72
N ARG A 110 17.98 -28.50 1.90
CA ARG A 110 17.05 -27.97 0.91
C ARG A 110 17.46 -26.55 0.50
N ALA A 111 17.39 -26.25 -0.79
CA ALA A 111 17.63 -24.92 -1.32
C ALA A 111 16.79 -24.73 -2.58
N ASN A 112 15.87 -23.78 -2.56
CA ASN A 112 15.02 -23.44 -3.71
C ASN A 112 14.25 -22.13 -3.46
N PHE A 113 13.50 -21.69 -4.47
CA PHE A 113 12.49 -20.65 -4.29
C PHE A 113 11.26 -21.22 -3.57
N LYS A 114 10.87 -20.64 -2.45
CA LYS A 114 9.60 -20.98 -1.78
C LYS A 114 8.40 -20.56 -2.61
N PHE A 115 8.51 -19.43 -3.27
CA PHE A 115 7.61 -18.94 -4.30
C PHE A 115 8.33 -17.92 -5.18
N LEU A 116 7.85 -17.78 -6.40
CA LEU A 116 8.19 -16.71 -7.33
C LEU A 116 6.89 -16.28 -8.00
N THR A 117 6.53 -15.02 -7.90
CA THR A 117 5.25 -14.50 -8.39
C THR A 117 5.48 -13.26 -9.24
N VAL A 118 4.80 -13.20 -10.38
CA VAL A 118 4.71 -12.00 -11.23
C VAL A 118 3.27 -11.60 -11.30
N GLY A 119 2.98 -10.30 -11.13
CA GLY A 119 1.60 -9.85 -11.14
C GLY A 119 1.44 -8.36 -11.32
N ALA A 120 0.18 -7.95 -11.31
CA ALA A 120 -0.24 -6.56 -11.42
C ALA A 120 -1.24 -6.21 -10.33
N LYS A 121 -1.10 -5.02 -9.75
CA LYS A 121 -2.00 -4.43 -8.77
C LYS A 121 -2.63 -3.19 -9.36
N TYR A 122 -3.93 -3.03 -9.15
CA TYR A 122 -4.68 -1.87 -9.59
C TYR A 122 -5.48 -1.26 -8.44
N LEU A 123 -5.26 0.02 -8.18
CA LEU A 123 -6.02 0.79 -7.19
C LEU A 123 -7.41 1.13 -7.75
N VAL A 124 -8.43 0.44 -7.24
CA VAL A 124 -9.82 0.57 -7.70
C VAL A 124 -10.51 1.78 -7.10
N PHE A 125 -10.26 2.01 -5.81
CA PHE A 125 -10.92 3.06 -5.05
C PHE A 125 -9.96 3.75 -4.10
N ASP A 126 -9.93 5.09 -4.15
CA ASP A 126 -9.12 5.95 -3.30
C ASP A 126 -10.01 7.03 -2.65
N PRO A 127 -10.33 6.91 -1.36
CA PRO A 127 -11.13 7.91 -0.63
C PRO A 127 -10.34 9.19 -0.31
N TYR A 128 -9.01 9.17 -0.46
CA TYR A 128 -8.11 10.30 -0.13
C TYR A 128 -7.81 11.20 -1.33
N LYS A 129 -8.30 10.84 -2.51
CA LYS A 129 -8.06 11.54 -3.78
C LYS A 129 -8.40 13.04 -3.75
N ASN A 130 -9.42 13.44 -2.97
CA ASN A 130 -9.87 14.83 -2.83
C ASN A 130 -9.41 15.42 -1.49
N ALA A 131 -8.18 15.15 -1.06
CA ALA A 131 -7.64 15.68 0.21
C ALA A 131 -7.61 17.22 0.27
N GLU A 132 -7.69 17.91 -0.86
CA GLU A 132 -7.84 19.38 -0.90
C GLU A 132 -9.12 19.88 -0.24
N GLU A 133 -10.19 19.08 -0.25
CA GLU A 133 -11.45 19.40 0.45
C GLU A 133 -11.32 19.23 1.98
N ASP A 134 -10.33 18.48 2.44
CA ASP A 134 -10.06 18.23 3.86
C ASP A 134 -8.97 19.13 4.45
N LYS A 135 -8.71 20.31 3.86
CA LYS A 135 -7.76 21.30 4.39
C LYS A 135 -8.01 21.55 5.87
N PRO A 136 -6.96 21.57 6.70
CA PRO A 136 -7.13 21.80 8.12
C PRO A 136 -7.79 23.15 8.38
N ASN A 137 -8.75 23.18 9.27
CA ASN A 137 -9.38 24.42 9.71
C ASN A 137 -8.38 25.20 10.58
N LEU A 138 -7.83 26.29 10.02
CA LEU A 138 -6.83 27.11 10.68
C LEU A 138 -7.35 27.80 11.96
N TYR A 139 -8.67 27.88 12.14
CA TYR A 139 -9.31 28.57 13.26
C TYR A 139 -9.82 27.65 14.37
N SER A 140 -9.79 26.32 14.18
CA SER A 140 -10.34 25.39 15.15
C SER A 140 -9.55 24.08 15.25
N TRP A 141 -8.75 23.97 16.31
CA TRP A 141 -8.08 22.73 16.68
C TRP A 141 -9.07 21.57 16.85
N LYS A 142 -10.20 21.81 17.52
CA LYS A 142 -11.25 20.80 17.77
C LYS A 142 -11.89 20.28 16.48
N ALA A 143 -12.03 21.11 15.43
CA ALA A 143 -12.56 20.68 14.14
C ALA A 143 -11.59 19.71 13.42
N ASN A 144 -10.28 19.92 13.57
CA ASN A 144 -9.25 19.09 12.94
C ASN A 144 -9.06 17.73 13.63
N HIS A 145 -9.38 17.63 14.92
CA HIS A 145 -9.23 16.42 15.72
C HIS A 145 -10.56 15.67 15.92
N LYS A 146 -11.61 16.11 15.23
CA LYS A 146 -12.90 15.42 15.29
C LYS A 146 -12.83 14.13 14.44
N PHE A 147 -13.31 13.01 15.02
CA PHE A 147 -13.47 11.77 14.27
C PHE A 147 -14.38 12.00 13.06
N LYS A 148 -13.88 11.67 11.87
CA LYS A 148 -14.66 11.74 10.62
C LYS A 148 -14.92 10.32 10.13
N TRP A 149 -16.15 9.97 9.87
CA TRP A 149 -16.56 8.66 9.33
C TRP A 149 -15.85 8.33 7.99
N LYS A 150 -15.45 9.34 7.25
CA LYS A 150 -14.66 9.20 6.01
C LYS A 150 -13.35 8.42 6.22
N HIS A 151 -12.73 8.52 7.41
CA HIS A 151 -11.48 7.80 7.72
C HIS A 151 -11.68 6.28 7.88
N LEU A 152 -12.93 5.81 8.04
CA LEU A 152 -13.24 4.37 8.06
C LEU A 152 -13.39 3.76 6.67
N ILE A 153 -13.52 4.59 5.64
CA ILE A 153 -13.62 4.11 4.26
C ILE A 153 -12.20 3.81 3.77
N PRO A 154 -11.86 2.54 3.46
CA PRO A 154 -10.52 2.20 3.02
C PRO A 154 -10.28 2.55 1.55
N ALA A 155 -9.03 2.80 1.20
CA ALA A 155 -8.57 2.61 -0.17
C ALA A 155 -8.61 1.12 -0.51
N VAL A 156 -8.96 0.77 -1.74
CA VAL A 156 -9.13 -0.63 -2.17
C VAL A 156 -8.36 -0.87 -3.46
N SER A 157 -7.52 -1.89 -3.47
CA SER A 157 -6.86 -2.38 -4.67
C SER A 157 -7.11 -3.87 -4.90
N VAL A 158 -7.05 -4.26 -6.16
CA VAL A 158 -7.08 -5.66 -6.58
C VAL A 158 -5.75 -6.03 -7.20
N TYR A 159 -5.34 -7.27 -6.97
CA TYR A 159 -4.12 -7.84 -7.49
C TYR A 159 -4.42 -9.16 -8.18
N ALA A 160 -3.79 -9.36 -9.32
CA ALA A 160 -3.77 -10.64 -10.01
C ALA A 160 -2.32 -10.97 -10.41
N GLY A 161 -1.92 -12.19 -10.14
CA GLY A 161 -0.57 -12.66 -10.43
C GLY A 161 -0.55 -14.15 -10.76
N VAL A 162 0.62 -14.58 -11.13
CA VAL A 162 0.91 -15.99 -11.45
C VAL A 162 2.16 -16.38 -10.69
N ASN A 163 2.06 -17.44 -9.90
CA ASN A 163 3.21 -18.08 -9.28
C ASN A 163 3.88 -19.01 -10.25
N TYR A 164 5.17 -19.20 -10.08
CA TYR A 164 5.96 -20.23 -10.73
C TYR A 164 6.64 -21.10 -9.66
N ASP A 165 6.25 -22.35 -9.59
CA ASP A 165 6.83 -23.36 -8.70
C ASP A 165 7.74 -24.27 -9.54
N THR A 166 8.99 -24.42 -9.10
CA THR A 166 10.00 -25.25 -9.80
C THR A 166 9.70 -26.74 -9.62
N ASP A 167 10.14 -27.56 -10.58
CA ASP A 167 10.06 -29.02 -10.46
C ASP A 167 10.74 -29.52 -9.18
N LYS A 168 10.10 -30.48 -8.49
CA LYS A 168 10.59 -31.09 -7.23
C LYS A 168 10.96 -30.06 -6.16
N ASN A 169 10.18 -29.00 -6.05
CA ASN A 169 10.39 -27.96 -5.06
C ASN A 169 10.19 -28.52 -3.64
N PRO A 170 11.21 -28.47 -2.75
CA PRO A 170 11.10 -29.02 -1.40
C PRO A 170 10.18 -28.23 -0.48
N TYR A 171 9.72 -27.04 -0.90
CA TYR A 171 8.84 -26.14 -0.14
C TYR A 171 7.38 -26.20 -0.59
N THR A 172 7.08 -26.96 -1.66
CA THR A 172 5.71 -27.20 -2.13
C THR A 172 5.29 -28.65 -1.87
N ALA A 173 4.01 -28.93 -1.90
CA ALA A 173 3.51 -30.29 -1.84
C ALA A 173 3.94 -31.07 -3.10
N VAL A 174 4.07 -32.39 -2.97
CA VAL A 174 4.48 -33.25 -4.07
C VAL A 174 3.49 -33.11 -5.24
N GLY A 175 4.02 -32.91 -6.44
CA GLY A 175 3.22 -32.74 -7.66
C GLY A 175 2.78 -31.32 -7.94
N ILE A 176 3.16 -30.32 -7.12
CA ILE A 176 2.93 -28.93 -7.39
C ILE A 176 4.14 -28.35 -8.11
N GLU A 177 3.96 -28.07 -9.40
CA GLU A 177 4.97 -27.48 -10.29
C GLU A 177 4.32 -26.62 -11.37
N GLY A 178 5.11 -25.72 -11.97
CA GLY A 178 4.66 -24.85 -13.05
C GLY A 178 3.91 -23.61 -12.57
N PHE A 179 2.91 -23.22 -13.33
CA PHE A 179 2.21 -21.96 -13.11
C PHE A 179 0.89 -22.13 -12.37
N SER A 180 0.65 -21.29 -11.37
CA SER A 180 -0.62 -21.24 -10.64
C SER A 180 -1.08 -19.80 -10.42
N PRO A 181 -2.39 -19.50 -10.60
CA PRO A 181 -2.91 -18.15 -10.38
C PRO A 181 -2.95 -17.77 -8.90
N LYS A 182 -2.74 -16.45 -8.66
CA LYS A 182 -2.87 -15.81 -7.35
C LYS A 182 -3.73 -14.56 -7.51
N VAL A 183 -4.67 -14.35 -6.59
CA VAL A 183 -5.46 -13.11 -6.52
C VAL A 183 -5.45 -12.57 -5.12
N MET A 184 -5.53 -11.23 -4.99
CA MET A 184 -5.57 -10.56 -3.71
C MET A 184 -6.45 -9.32 -3.78
N ILE A 185 -7.12 -9.02 -2.67
CA ILE A 185 -7.74 -7.74 -2.39
C ILE A 185 -6.94 -7.10 -1.25
N ALA A 186 -6.45 -5.89 -1.47
CA ALA A 186 -5.77 -5.11 -0.43
C ALA A 186 -6.58 -3.87 -0.11
N THR A 187 -6.76 -3.61 1.19
CA THR A 187 -7.42 -2.40 1.69
C THR A 187 -6.51 -1.67 2.64
N GLN A 188 -6.62 -0.34 2.66
CA GLN A 188 -5.81 0.50 3.53
C GLN A 188 -6.60 1.69 4.07
N ASN A 189 -6.56 1.85 5.39
CA ASN A 189 -7.09 3.00 6.09
C ASN A 189 -5.93 3.83 6.66
N ASN A 190 -5.94 5.12 6.37
CA ASN A 190 -5.01 6.08 6.95
C ASN A 190 -5.74 6.89 8.03
N PHE A 191 -5.33 6.72 9.29
CA PHE A 191 -5.92 7.42 10.43
C PHE A 191 -5.08 8.62 10.84
N ALA A 192 -5.71 9.55 11.53
CA ALA A 192 -4.99 10.68 12.13
C ALA A 192 -3.95 10.18 13.15
N GLY A 193 -2.85 10.94 13.31
CA GLY A 193 -1.79 10.58 14.24
C GLY A 193 -0.78 9.56 13.71
N GLY A 194 -0.73 9.35 12.39
CA GLY A 194 0.28 8.48 11.76
C GLY A 194 0.00 6.99 11.88
N PHE A 195 -1.27 6.62 12.13
CA PHE A 195 -1.68 5.22 12.10
C PHE A 195 -2.17 4.81 10.72
N VAL A 196 -1.70 3.64 10.26
CA VAL A 196 -2.13 3.01 9.01
C VAL A 196 -2.55 1.59 9.31
N PHE A 197 -3.74 1.21 8.83
CA PHE A 197 -4.26 -0.14 8.96
C PHE A 197 -4.43 -0.75 7.57
N ILE A 198 -3.76 -1.88 7.33
CA ILE A 198 -3.78 -2.60 6.07
C ILE A 198 -4.43 -3.96 6.27
N THR A 199 -5.33 -4.33 5.36
CA THR A 199 -5.91 -5.67 5.33
C THR A 199 -5.73 -6.26 3.94
N ASN A 200 -5.21 -7.49 3.87
CA ASN A 200 -5.12 -8.25 2.63
C ASN A 200 -5.90 -9.56 2.75
N PHE A 201 -6.64 -9.91 1.71
CA PHE A 201 -7.25 -11.22 1.52
C PHE A 201 -6.67 -11.84 0.25
N ILE A 202 -6.05 -12.99 0.39
CA ILE A 202 -5.27 -13.64 -0.67
C ILE A 202 -5.84 -15.03 -0.92
N LYS A 203 -6.04 -15.37 -2.18
CA LYS A 203 -6.26 -16.73 -2.65
C LYS A 203 -5.07 -17.10 -3.52
N ASP A 204 -4.26 -18.03 -3.05
CA ASP A 204 -3.00 -18.41 -3.67
C ASP A 204 -3.07 -19.82 -4.27
N ARG A 205 -2.20 -20.11 -5.24
CA ARG A 205 -2.09 -21.40 -5.95
C ARG A 205 -3.44 -21.98 -6.38
N ILE A 206 -4.28 -21.12 -6.99
CA ILE A 206 -5.64 -21.47 -7.39
C ILE A 206 -5.61 -22.61 -8.41
N GLY A 207 -6.45 -23.63 -8.18
CA GLY A 207 -6.56 -24.80 -9.07
C GLY A 207 -5.52 -25.89 -8.81
N THR A 208 -4.70 -25.75 -7.78
CA THR A 208 -3.79 -26.79 -7.30
C THR A 208 -4.27 -27.38 -5.97
N ASP A 209 -3.77 -28.55 -5.61
CA ASP A 209 -4.07 -29.20 -4.32
C ASP A 209 -3.53 -28.36 -3.12
N GLN A 210 -2.50 -27.53 -3.34
CA GLN A 210 -1.94 -26.62 -2.33
C GLN A 210 -2.62 -25.25 -2.33
N SER A 211 -3.82 -25.12 -2.90
CA SER A 211 -4.53 -23.86 -2.88
C SER A 211 -4.81 -23.40 -1.45
N ASP A 212 -4.41 -22.19 -1.11
CA ASP A 212 -4.62 -21.63 0.22
C ASP A 212 -5.43 -20.34 0.20
N PHE A 213 -5.98 -20.02 1.35
CA PHE A 213 -6.59 -18.74 1.66
C PHE A 213 -5.82 -18.10 2.81
N GLN A 214 -5.44 -16.85 2.61
CA GLN A 214 -4.72 -16.09 3.63
C GLN A 214 -5.41 -14.76 3.91
N TYR A 215 -5.35 -14.33 5.16
CA TYR A 215 -5.62 -12.94 5.54
C TYR A 215 -4.41 -12.35 6.24
N ILE A 216 -4.16 -11.07 6.03
CA ILE A 216 -3.10 -10.33 6.70
C ILE A 216 -3.72 -9.04 7.25
N LEU A 217 -3.49 -8.77 8.52
CA LEU A 217 -3.91 -7.55 9.19
C LEU A 217 -2.67 -6.89 9.77
N THR A 218 -2.39 -5.67 9.35
CA THR A 218 -1.19 -4.93 9.76
C THR A 218 -1.57 -3.57 10.30
N LEU A 219 -1.14 -3.26 11.50
CA LEU A 219 -1.22 -1.94 12.09
C LEU A 219 0.17 -1.33 12.13
N THR A 220 0.33 -0.18 11.51
CA THR A 220 1.58 0.58 11.44
C THR A 220 1.39 1.92 12.14
N HIS A 221 2.41 2.37 12.86
CA HIS A 221 2.43 3.68 13.49
C HIS A 221 3.74 4.42 13.22
N SER A 222 3.63 5.58 12.59
CA SER A 222 4.75 6.52 12.37
C SER A 222 4.80 7.51 13.54
N PHE A 223 5.69 7.28 14.51
CA PHE A 223 5.84 8.18 15.66
C PHE A 223 6.81 9.33 15.40
N SER A 224 7.52 9.28 14.29
CA SER A 224 8.31 10.40 13.76
C SER A 224 8.38 10.32 12.23
N PRO A 225 8.84 11.37 11.53
CA PRO A 225 9.00 11.34 10.06
C PRO A 225 9.95 10.25 9.55
N LYS A 226 10.82 9.70 10.42
CA LYS A 226 11.83 8.70 10.05
C LYS A 226 11.61 7.33 10.66
N TRP A 227 10.81 7.21 11.72
CA TRP A 227 10.66 5.99 12.46
C TRP A 227 9.24 5.46 12.43
N VAL A 228 9.12 4.21 12.08
CA VAL A 228 7.86 3.48 11.97
C VAL A 228 7.97 2.17 12.74
N ILE A 229 6.92 1.82 13.46
CA ILE A 229 6.75 0.49 14.07
C ILE A 229 5.50 -0.16 13.50
N PHE A 230 5.47 -1.49 13.52
CA PHE A 230 4.30 -2.24 13.07
C PHE A 230 4.07 -3.50 13.90
N ALA A 231 2.82 -3.94 13.88
CA ALA A 231 2.39 -5.24 14.35
C ALA A 231 1.48 -5.85 13.28
N GLU A 232 1.68 -7.13 13.00
CA GLU A 232 0.99 -7.85 11.93
C GLU A 232 0.56 -9.23 12.39
N THR A 233 -0.62 -9.67 11.93
CA THR A 233 -1.05 -11.06 12.03
C THR A 233 -1.41 -11.58 10.65
N GLN A 234 -0.96 -12.79 10.33
CA GLN A 234 -1.25 -13.50 9.08
C GLN A 234 -1.83 -14.88 9.40
N GLY A 235 -3.09 -15.08 9.05
CA GLY A 235 -3.69 -16.41 9.06
C GLY A 235 -3.58 -17.08 7.70
N ILE A 236 -3.17 -18.34 7.68
CA ILE A 236 -3.02 -19.19 6.50
C ILE A 236 -3.89 -20.40 6.69
N LYS A 237 -4.66 -20.78 5.66
CA LYS A 237 -5.48 -21.99 5.66
C LYS A 237 -5.41 -22.68 4.30
N SER A 238 -4.84 -23.89 4.29
CA SER A 238 -4.88 -24.83 3.18
C SER A 238 -5.19 -26.23 3.72
N ASP A 239 -5.30 -27.20 2.85
CA ASP A 239 -5.47 -28.62 3.23
C ASP A 239 -4.19 -29.21 3.83
N PHE A 240 -3.01 -28.66 3.51
CA PHE A 240 -1.70 -29.10 3.99
C PHE A 240 -1.21 -28.35 5.23
N TYR A 241 -1.60 -27.09 5.37
CA TYR A 241 -1.08 -26.21 6.42
C TYR A 241 -2.10 -25.17 6.84
N ALA A 242 -2.26 -25.04 8.15
CA ALA A 242 -3.05 -23.96 8.73
C ALA A 242 -2.30 -23.38 9.93
N ASP A 243 -2.08 -22.06 9.94
CA ASP A 243 -1.35 -21.39 11.01
C ASP A 243 -1.76 -19.93 11.13
N ASN A 244 -1.33 -19.31 12.24
CA ASN A 244 -1.41 -17.89 12.46
C ASN A 244 -0.05 -17.34 12.88
N LEU A 245 0.56 -16.54 12.02
CA LEU A 245 1.86 -15.92 12.21
C LEU A 245 1.69 -14.52 12.76
N PHE A 246 2.55 -14.14 13.68
CA PHE A 246 2.63 -12.79 14.23
C PHE A 246 3.99 -12.19 13.87
N ARG A 247 3.98 -10.93 13.43
CA ARG A 247 5.18 -10.16 13.12
C ARG A 247 5.18 -8.84 13.84
N PHE A 248 6.33 -8.47 14.36
CA PHE A 248 6.56 -7.19 15.01
C PHE A 248 7.89 -6.64 14.55
N GLY A 249 7.94 -5.35 14.32
CA GLY A 249 9.18 -4.77 13.87
C GLY A 249 9.11 -3.28 13.67
N GLY A 250 10.10 -2.75 12.98
CA GLY A 250 10.18 -1.35 12.67
C GLY A 250 10.99 -1.07 11.43
N ALA A 251 10.83 0.14 10.95
CA ALA A 251 11.54 0.67 9.80
C ALA A 251 12.11 2.05 10.10
N TYR A 252 13.25 2.33 9.51
CA TYR A 252 13.93 3.62 9.58
C TYR A 252 14.12 4.19 8.19
N LEU A 253 13.63 5.38 7.96
CA LEU A 253 13.76 6.11 6.72
C LEU A 253 15.09 6.88 6.71
N LEU A 254 16.07 6.37 5.98
CA LEU A 254 17.37 7.01 5.81
C LEU A 254 17.26 8.28 4.94
N SER A 255 16.52 8.17 3.85
CA SER A 255 16.17 9.27 2.94
C SER A 255 14.76 9.05 2.41
N GLU A 256 14.20 9.98 1.67
CA GLU A 256 12.88 9.86 1.04
C GLU A 256 12.76 8.61 0.14
N ASN A 257 13.87 8.12 -0.40
CA ASN A 257 13.94 7.01 -1.32
C ASN A 257 14.60 5.75 -0.74
N PHE A 258 15.03 5.76 0.53
CA PHE A 258 15.74 4.63 1.09
C PHE A 258 15.31 4.33 2.53
N GLN A 259 14.85 3.10 2.75
CA GLN A 259 14.38 2.58 4.04
C GLN A 259 15.21 1.36 4.45
N LEU A 260 15.54 1.26 5.74
CA LEU A 260 16.02 0.06 6.40
C LEU A 260 14.92 -0.47 7.32
N ASP A 261 14.84 -1.79 7.46
CA ASP A 261 13.81 -2.42 8.28
C ASP A 261 14.30 -3.69 8.99
N THR A 262 13.58 -4.06 10.03
CA THR A 262 13.76 -5.33 10.73
C THR A 262 12.45 -5.81 11.33
N ALA A 263 12.26 -7.12 11.37
CA ALA A 263 11.12 -7.72 12.06
C ALA A 263 11.46 -9.08 12.66
N MET A 264 10.65 -9.48 13.62
CA MET A 264 10.61 -10.78 14.21
C MET A 264 9.29 -11.45 13.87
N THR A 265 9.33 -12.72 13.48
CA THR A 265 8.18 -13.58 13.16
C THR A 265 8.11 -14.71 14.17
N LEU A 266 6.89 -14.97 14.65
CA LEU A 266 6.60 -16.10 15.51
C LEU A 266 5.16 -16.58 15.30
N ASN A 267 4.88 -17.81 15.72
CA ASN A 267 3.53 -18.35 15.77
C ASN A 267 3.20 -18.87 17.18
N THR A 268 1.97 -19.29 17.40
CA THR A 268 1.51 -19.85 18.68
C THR A 268 1.39 -21.37 18.68
N LYS A 269 1.80 -22.02 17.59
CA LYS A 269 1.73 -23.47 17.45
C LYS A 269 3.06 -24.15 17.77
N ASP A 270 2.95 -25.43 18.16
CA ASP A 270 4.08 -26.34 18.33
C ASP A 270 4.17 -27.37 17.19
N THR A 271 3.27 -27.23 16.16
CA THR A 271 3.10 -28.23 15.08
C THR A 271 3.07 -27.62 13.67
N PRO A 272 4.10 -26.90 13.24
CA PRO A 272 5.36 -26.56 13.90
C PRO A 272 5.31 -25.25 14.69
N SER A 273 6.26 -25.05 15.60
CA SER A 273 6.63 -23.76 16.16
C SER A 273 7.59 -23.07 15.17
N VAL A 274 7.37 -21.80 14.90
CA VAL A 274 8.13 -20.98 13.94
C VAL A 274 8.70 -19.75 14.66
N PHE A 275 9.99 -19.55 14.48
CA PHE A 275 10.69 -18.33 14.89
C PHE A 275 11.55 -17.84 13.74
N GLY A 276 11.46 -16.54 13.45
CA GLY A 276 12.26 -15.93 12.39
C GLY A 276 12.64 -14.48 12.73
N VAL A 277 13.78 -14.06 12.21
CA VAL A 277 14.21 -12.66 12.26
C VAL A 277 14.61 -12.25 10.86
N ASN A 278 14.11 -11.12 10.40
CA ASN A 278 14.47 -10.55 9.12
C ASN A 278 15.09 -9.15 9.29
N PHE A 279 15.95 -8.82 8.35
CA PHE A 279 16.47 -7.49 8.11
C PHE A 279 16.20 -7.15 6.67
N GLY A 280 16.05 -5.89 6.35
CA GLY A 280 15.78 -5.54 4.98
C GLY A 280 16.07 -4.11 4.63
N MET A 281 15.99 -3.87 3.34
CA MET A 281 16.12 -2.56 2.74
C MET A 281 15.15 -2.40 1.57
N SER A 282 14.72 -1.18 1.37
CA SER A 282 13.89 -0.78 0.24
C SER A 282 14.48 0.46 -0.39
N TYR A 283 14.62 0.44 -1.70
CA TYR A 283 15.18 1.55 -2.47
C TYR A 283 14.29 1.91 -3.64
N ARG A 284 13.99 3.20 -3.80
CA ARG A 284 13.14 3.76 -4.83
C ARG A 284 13.97 4.57 -5.81
N LEU A 285 13.85 4.23 -7.10
CA LEU A 285 14.29 5.05 -8.22
C LEU A 285 13.08 5.82 -8.74
N ASP A 286 13.11 7.11 -8.57
CA ASP A 286 12.00 8.00 -8.88
C ASP A 286 12.27 8.75 -10.17
N PHE A 287 11.53 8.39 -11.21
CA PHE A 287 11.52 9.06 -12.50
C PHE A 287 10.18 9.75 -12.76
N HIS A 288 9.35 9.93 -11.70
CA HIS A 288 8.08 10.60 -11.81
C HIS A 288 8.28 12.06 -12.21
N GLN A 289 7.45 12.55 -13.11
CA GLN A 289 7.41 13.96 -13.52
C GLN A 289 5.95 14.40 -13.47
N ASP A 290 5.66 15.40 -12.65
CA ASP A 290 4.37 16.03 -12.65
C ASP A 290 4.11 16.72 -14.01
N PRO A 291 2.93 16.49 -14.62
CA PRO A 291 2.56 17.22 -15.81
C PRO A 291 2.47 18.71 -15.47
N TYR A 292 3.18 19.56 -16.20
CA TYR A 292 3.08 21.00 -16.07
C TYR A 292 1.62 21.43 -16.26
N LYS A 293 0.99 21.95 -15.20
CA LYS A 293 -0.26 22.69 -15.34
C LYS A 293 0.10 24.06 -15.93
N GLU A 294 -0.18 24.26 -17.22
CA GLU A 294 -0.19 25.60 -17.78
C GLU A 294 -1.18 26.44 -16.96
N ILE A 295 -0.67 27.34 -16.18
CA ILE A 295 -1.49 28.37 -15.53
C ILE A 295 -1.89 29.30 -16.67
N ASP A 296 -3.10 29.15 -17.20
CA ASP A 296 -3.68 30.07 -18.18
C ASP A 296 -3.86 31.46 -17.50
N ASN A 297 -2.79 32.25 -17.50
CA ASN A 297 -2.77 33.60 -16.96
C ASN A 297 -3.61 34.58 -17.80
N GLY A 298 -4.24 34.09 -18.89
CA GLY A 298 -4.98 34.95 -19.84
C GLY A 298 -6.37 35.36 -19.43
N THR A 299 -7.08 34.57 -18.64
CA THR A 299 -8.52 34.80 -18.35
C THR A 299 -8.76 35.40 -16.98
N SER A 300 -7.95 35.08 -15.97
CA SER A 300 -8.16 35.57 -14.60
C SER A 300 -7.80 37.06 -14.44
N ALA A 301 -6.79 37.57 -15.17
CA ALA A 301 -6.40 38.98 -15.06
C ALA A 301 -7.43 39.94 -15.67
N LYS A 302 -8.15 39.52 -16.73
CA LYS A 302 -9.23 40.33 -17.32
C LYS A 302 -10.47 40.39 -16.42
N ASP A 303 -10.83 39.27 -15.79
CA ASP A 303 -12.00 39.20 -14.88
C ASP A 303 -11.77 39.94 -13.57
N GLU A 304 -10.57 39.90 -12.98
CA GLU A 304 -10.22 40.69 -11.80
C GLU A 304 -10.14 42.19 -12.12
N GLY A 305 -9.63 42.54 -13.30
CA GLY A 305 -9.63 43.91 -13.77
C GLY A 305 -11.03 44.51 -13.93
N GLN A 306 -11.97 43.72 -14.47
CA GLN A 306 -13.38 44.15 -14.60
C GLN A 306 -14.10 44.21 -13.25
N ARG A 307 -13.85 43.27 -12.33
CA ARG A 307 -14.41 43.29 -10.98
C ARG A 307 -13.88 44.47 -10.16
N ARG A 308 -12.58 44.77 -10.25
CA ARG A 308 -12.00 45.97 -9.61
C ARG A 308 -12.55 47.28 -10.19
N SER A 309 -12.74 47.35 -11.50
CA SER A 309 -13.33 48.53 -12.16
C SER A 309 -14.80 48.76 -11.73
N ARG A 310 -15.63 47.69 -11.64
CA ARG A 310 -17.00 47.78 -11.13
C ARG A 310 -17.08 48.15 -9.67
N ARG A 311 -16.17 47.63 -8.81
CA ARG A 311 -16.12 47.96 -7.38
C ARG A 311 -15.68 49.39 -7.14
N ASN A 312 -14.79 49.95 -7.97
CA ASN A 312 -14.38 51.35 -7.89
C ASN A 312 -15.46 52.30 -8.40
N LYS A 313 -16.27 51.93 -9.42
CA LYS A 313 -17.41 52.75 -9.85
C LYS A 313 -18.49 52.85 -8.77
N ASN A 314 -18.78 51.74 -8.06
CA ASN A 314 -19.75 51.75 -6.97
C ASN A 314 -19.27 52.58 -5.75
N LYS A 315 -17.95 52.51 -5.41
CA LYS A 315 -17.40 53.37 -4.35
C LYS A 315 -17.43 54.86 -4.69
N LYS A 316 -17.25 55.24 -5.97
CA LYS A 316 -17.32 56.62 -6.40
C LYS A 316 -18.73 57.16 -6.37
N GLY A 317 -19.75 56.34 -6.68
CA GLY A 317 -21.17 56.68 -6.55
C GLY A 317 -21.60 56.91 -5.10
N ASP A 318 -21.10 56.10 -4.16
CA ASP A 318 -21.39 56.25 -2.73
C ASP A 318 -20.71 57.50 -2.11
N SER A 319 -19.46 57.85 -2.53
CA SER A 319 -18.80 59.07 -2.05
C SER A 319 -19.47 60.35 -2.54
N ASP A 320 -20.03 60.33 -3.75
CA ASP A 320 -20.73 61.49 -4.27
C ASP A 320 -22.10 61.70 -3.61
N LEU A 321 -22.76 60.62 -3.17
CA LEU A 321 -24.00 60.65 -2.39
C LEU A 321 -23.78 61.16 -0.96
N ILE A 322 -22.67 60.79 -0.32
CA ILE A 322 -22.31 61.25 1.02
C ILE A 322 -21.97 62.73 0.99
N ASN A 323 -21.19 63.20 0.02
CA ASN A 323 -20.85 64.62 -0.13
C ASN A 323 -22.07 65.47 -0.46
N SER A 324 -23.07 64.96 -1.19
CA SER A 324 -24.30 65.68 -1.49
C SER A 324 -25.22 65.82 -0.26
N LYS A 325 -25.24 64.85 0.65
CA LYS A 325 -25.97 64.93 1.94
C LYS A 325 -25.32 65.91 2.93
N GLN A 326 -23.99 65.83 3.07
CA GLN A 326 -23.29 66.80 3.94
C GLN A 326 -23.47 68.26 3.49
N LYS A 327 -23.58 68.54 2.19
CA LYS A 327 -23.80 69.89 1.67
C LYS A 327 -25.23 70.38 1.88
N ARG A 328 -26.20 69.53 2.18
CA ARG A 328 -27.60 69.92 2.51
C ARG A 328 -27.82 70.14 4.00
N GLU A 329 -27.02 69.60 4.88
CA GLU A 329 -27.13 69.78 6.33
C GLU A 329 -26.42 71.03 6.84
N THR A 330 -25.63 71.75 6.01
CA THR A 330 -24.92 72.96 6.39
C THR A 330 -25.63 74.31 5.98
N VAL A 331 -26.91 74.20 5.51
CA VAL A 331 -27.66 75.44 5.00
C VAL A 331 -28.87 75.83 5.86
N ASP A 332 -29.08 75.29 7.04
CA ASP A 332 -30.16 75.70 7.91
C ASP A 332 -29.63 76.04 9.32
N PHE A 333 -28.99 77.24 9.49
CA PHE A 333 -28.98 78.01 10.72
C PHE A 333 -28.56 79.45 10.39
N ASN A 334 -29.58 80.27 10.06
CA ASN A 334 -29.67 81.66 10.43
C ASN A 334 -31.13 82.08 10.38
#